data_c0007800ac2f3b2ecba528cdc4966f3b
#
_entry.id   c0007800ac2f3b2ecba528cdc4966f3b
#
_cell.length_a   1.000
_cell.length_b   1.000
_cell.length_c   1.000
_cell.angle_alpha   90.00
_cell.angle_beta   90.00
_cell.angle_gamma   90.00
#
_symmetry.space_group_name_H-M   'P 1'
#
loop_
_entity.id
_entity.type
_entity.pdbx_description
1 polymer ?
#
loop_
_entity_poly.entity_id
_entity_poly.type
_entity_poly.pdbx_seq_one_letter_code
_entity_poly.pdbx_strand_id
1 'polypeptide(L)'
;MTPDDLALCALIRIRRLLGSWSYYKYLESVTLAGSHAKSTDLRDSDVDIFLRLSPATPGTLPAMQASLANHVLGNIRNVSVRILLEGRFIDLVPARDNILWQARFNTWLKTNVAKQIRYVRDSGLIDEILALKIWRRRHALRFPSFLMELAVIHALKPNRPIEEQFTSLLRFLATDFPTTRLLDPANSNNVVSDLLTEVEKLHISRKARMYL
;
A
#
# COMPACT_ATOMS: atom_id res chain seq x y z
N MET A 1 -10.28 2.98 21.82
CA MET A 1 -10.16 3.59 20.47
C MET A 1 -9.91 2.46 19.49
N THR A 2 -10.79 2.29 18.54
CA THR A 2 -10.65 1.27 17.49
C THR A 2 -9.55 1.67 16.50
N PRO A 3 -9.00 0.75 15.67
CA PRO A 3 -8.07 1.12 14.60
C PRO A 3 -8.63 2.18 13.65
N ASP A 4 -9.93 2.13 13.37
CA ASP A 4 -10.63 3.11 12.53
C ASP A 4 -10.69 4.49 13.15
N ASP A 5 -10.93 4.58 14.47
CA ASP A 5 -10.90 5.85 15.21
C ASP A 5 -9.52 6.52 15.13
N LEU A 6 -8.47 5.72 15.23
CA LEU A 6 -7.08 6.20 15.16
C LEU A 6 -6.74 6.73 13.77
N ALA A 7 -7.13 6.01 12.72
CA ALA A 7 -6.90 6.44 11.34
C ALA A 7 -7.67 7.74 11.02
N LEU A 8 -8.90 7.87 11.53
CA LEU A 8 -9.71 9.08 11.37
C LEU A 8 -9.10 10.26 12.13
N CYS A 9 -8.63 10.06 13.37
CA CYS A 9 -7.93 11.09 14.14
C CYS A 9 -6.66 11.56 13.41
N ALA A 10 -5.87 10.64 12.87
CA ALA A 10 -4.69 10.97 12.07
C ALA A 10 -5.08 11.83 10.86
N LEU A 11 -6.12 11.47 10.13
CA LEU A 11 -6.61 12.22 8.97
C LEU A 11 -6.98 13.68 9.33
N ILE A 12 -7.70 13.88 10.43
CA ILE A 12 -8.09 15.21 10.90
C ILE A 12 -6.87 16.06 11.25
N ARG A 13 -5.90 15.48 11.95
CA ARG A 13 -4.67 16.18 12.35
C ARG A 13 -3.80 16.54 11.15
N ILE A 14 -3.66 15.63 10.20
CA ILE A 14 -2.91 15.88 8.97
C ILE A 14 -3.56 17.00 8.17
N ARG A 15 -4.88 17.04 8.05
CA ARG A 15 -5.57 18.17 7.38
C ARG A 15 -5.23 19.52 8.02
N ARG A 16 -5.18 19.58 9.35
CA ARG A 16 -4.77 20.82 10.07
C ARG A 16 -3.30 21.16 9.79
N LEU A 17 -2.40 20.16 9.88
CA LEU A 17 -0.98 20.36 9.65
C LEU A 17 -0.70 20.90 8.24
N LEU A 18 -1.42 20.39 7.24
CA LEU A 18 -1.27 20.83 5.85
C LEU A 18 -1.81 22.23 5.58
N GLY A 19 -2.62 22.83 6.47
CA GLY A 19 -3.25 24.13 6.26
C GLY A 19 -2.28 25.27 5.96
N SER A 20 -1.03 25.21 6.44
CA SER A 20 0.05 26.16 6.15
C SER A 20 1.05 25.69 5.10
N TRP A 21 0.82 24.54 4.46
CA TRP A 21 1.69 24.05 3.40
C TRP A 21 1.55 24.90 2.13
N SER A 22 2.66 25.25 1.49
CA SER A 22 2.69 26.11 0.30
C SER A 22 1.83 25.62 -0.87
N TYR A 23 1.60 24.31 -0.95
CA TYR A 23 0.74 23.69 -1.96
C TYR A 23 -0.70 23.46 -1.50
N TYR A 24 -1.08 23.87 -0.28
CA TYR A 24 -2.42 23.65 0.28
C TYR A 24 -3.56 24.15 -0.63
N LYS A 25 -3.39 25.31 -1.27
CA LYS A 25 -4.38 25.87 -2.20
C LYS A 25 -4.68 25.00 -3.43
N TYR A 26 -3.79 24.05 -3.72
CA TYR A 26 -3.96 23.07 -4.81
C TYR A 26 -4.46 21.71 -4.31
N LEU A 27 -4.63 21.54 -3.00
CA LEU A 27 -5.04 20.28 -2.40
C LEU A 27 -6.55 20.07 -2.60
N GLU A 28 -6.92 19.09 -3.43
CA GLU A 28 -8.31 18.77 -3.74
C GLU A 28 -8.91 17.78 -2.73
N SER A 29 -8.10 16.81 -2.27
CA SER A 29 -8.57 15.83 -1.29
C SER A 29 -7.43 15.28 -0.43
N VAL A 30 -7.81 14.90 0.81
CA VAL A 30 -6.98 14.17 1.77
C VAL A 30 -7.80 12.97 2.21
N THR A 31 -7.37 11.77 1.85
CA THR A 31 -8.13 10.54 2.05
C THR A 31 -7.27 9.42 2.62
N LEU A 32 -7.88 8.53 3.40
CA LEU A 32 -7.21 7.30 3.80
C LEU A 32 -6.92 6.43 2.57
N ALA A 33 -5.78 5.75 2.63
CA ALA A 33 -5.31 4.82 1.62
C ALA A 33 -4.75 3.55 2.29
N GLY A 34 -4.02 2.74 1.54
CA GLY A 34 -3.31 1.58 2.07
C GLY A 34 -4.22 0.57 2.77
N SER A 35 -3.70 -0.07 3.81
CA SER A 35 -4.37 -1.17 4.49
C SER A 35 -5.61 -0.72 5.24
N HIS A 36 -5.60 0.42 5.92
CA HIS A 36 -6.76 0.94 6.65
C HIS A 36 -7.96 1.21 5.74
N ALA A 37 -7.71 1.79 4.55
CA ALA A 37 -8.80 2.02 3.59
C ALA A 37 -9.33 0.73 2.95
N LYS A 38 -8.56 -0.35 2.98
CA LYS A 38 -8.90 -1.66 2.42
C LYS A 38 -9.44 -2.65 3.44
N SER A 39 -9.46 -2.30 4.73
CA SER A 39 -9.81 -3.19 5.86
C SER A 39 -8.88 -4.42 5.95
N THR A 40 -7.62 -4.24 5.60
CA THR A 40 -6.57 -5.28 5.63
C THR A 40 -5.43 -4.90 6.57
N ASP A 41 -5.65 -3.95 7.48
CA ASP A 41 -4.65 -3.51 8.45
C ASP A 41 -4.50 -4.50 9.60
N LEU A 42 -3.29 -4.60 10.10
CA LEU A 42 -2.97 -5.25 11.37
C LEU A 42 -2.84 -4.16 12.45
N ARG A 43 -2.90 -4.55 13.72
CA ARG A 43 -2.89 -3.63 14.87
C ARG A 43 -1.82 -2.54 14.82
N ASP A 44 -0.65 -2.84 14.25
CA ASP A 44 0.49 -1.92 14.19
C ASP A 44 0.77 -1.43 12.76
N SER A 45 -0.23 -1.50 11.89
CA SER A 45 -0.06 -1.00 10.51
C SER A 45 0.14 0.51 10.49
N ASP A 46 1.03 0.97 9.59
CA ASP A 46 1.19 2.38 9.28
C ASP A 46 -0.11 2.92 8.69
N VAL A 47 -0.39 4.21 8.87
CA VAL A 47 -1.54 4.88 8.28
C VAL A 47 -1.11 5.57 6.99
N ASP A 48 -1.64 5.13 5.86
CA ASP A 48 -1.40 5.77 4.57
C ASP A 48 -2.45 6.85 4.31
N ILE A 49 -2.02 8.07 3.97
CA ILE A 49 -2.90 9.18 3.62
C ILE A 49 -2.53 9.68 2.23
N PHE A 50 -3.48 9.60 1.31
CA PHE A 50 -3.33 10.07 -0.06
C PHE A 50 -3.72 11.54 -0.17
N LEU A 51 -2.80 12.35 -0.70
CA LEU A 51 -2.94 13.79 -0.89
C LEU A 51 -3.10 14.07 -2.39
N ARG A 52 -4.34 14.24 -2.86
CA ARG A 52 -4.59 14.56 -4.26
C ARG A 52 -4.51 16.06 -4.48
N LEU A 53 -3.58 16.47 -5.33
CA LEU A 53 -3.42 17.84 -5.77
C LEU A 53 -3.97 18.02 -7.19
N SER A 54 -4.43 19.21 -7.48
CA SER A 54 -4.93 19.63 -8.79
C SER A 54 -3.88 19.44 -9.90
N PRO A 55 -4.31 19.14 -11.13
CA PRO A 55 -3.43 19.16 -12.32
C PRO A 55 -2.69 20.49 -12.50
N ALA A 56 -3.29 21.59 -12.07
CA ALA A 56 -2.71 22.95 -12.14
C ALA A 56 -1.61 23.22 -11.09
N THR A 57 -1.27 22.23 -10.24
CA THR A 57 -0.22 22.38 -9.24
C THR A 57 1.13 22.65 -9.91
N PRO A 58 1.83 23.77 -9.58
CA PRO A 58 3.11 24.11 -10.18
C PRO A 58 4.24 23.19 -9.68
N GLY A 59 5.36 23.25 -10.37
CA GLY A 59 6.57 22.51 -10.02
C GLY A 59 6.56 21.06 -10.46
N THR A 60 7.61 20.34 -10.09
CA THR A 60 7.79 18.92 -10.42
C THR A 60 7.27 18.02 -9.30
N LEU A 61 6.96 16.76 -9.60
CA LEU A 61 6.53 15.78 -8.58
C LEU A 61 7.59 15.57 -7.47
N PRO A 62 8.90 15.45 -7.79
CA PRO A 62 9.93 15.42 -6.73
C PRO A 62 9.94 16.68 -5.86
N ALA A 63 9.77 17.87 -6.45
CA ALA A 63 9.73 19.11 -5.69
C ALA A 63 8.53 19.19 -4.73
N MET A 64 7.38 18.67 -5.14
CA MET A 64 6.19 18.54 -4.28
C MET A 64 6.46 17.62 -3.09
N GLN A 65 7.08 16.46 -3.32
CA GLN A 65 7.43 15.52 -2.26
C GLN A 65 8.44 16.13 -1.29
N ALA A 66 9.47 16.80 -1.80
CA ALA A 66 10.47 17.50 -0.99
C ALA A 66 9.86 18.65 -0.18
N SER A 67 8.99 19.46 -0.79
CA SER A 67 8.27 20.54 -0.10
C SER A 67 7.38 19.98 1.04
N LEU A 68 6.69 18.87 0.80
CA LEU A 68 5.90 18.21 1.84
C LEU A 68 6.79 17.72 2.98
N ALA A 69 7.91 17.05 2.67
CA ALA A 69 8.85 16.57 3.66
C ALA A 69 9.40 17.70 4.56
N ASN A 70 9.79 18.81 3.96
CA ASN A 70 10.25 19.99 4.70
C ASN A 70 9.14 20.59 5.58
N HIS A 71 7.90 20.65 5.05
CA HIS A 71 6.77 21.22 5.77
C HIS A 71 6.39 20.42 7.02
N VAL A 72 6.35 19.08 6.90
CA VAL A 72 5.95 18.19 8.01
C VAL A 72 7.14 17.65 8.82
N LEU A 73 8.37 18.06 8.51
CA LEU A 73 9.62 17.53 9.07
C LEU A 73 9.69 15.99 8.96
N GLY A 74 9.30 15.49 7.80
CA GLY A 74 9.17 14.06 7.53
C GLY A 74 10.32 13.50 6.69
N ASN A 75 10.40 12.18 6.65
CA ASN A 75 11.40 11.44 5.87
C ASN A 75 10.83 11.00 4.52
N ILE A 76 11.50 11.34 3.42
CA ILE A 76 11.13 10.90 2.08
C ILE A 76 11.31 9.39 1.97
N ARG A 77 10.25 8.71 1.50
CA ARG A 77 10.21 7.31 1.12
C ARG A 77 10.04 7.19 -0.40
N ASN A 78 9.84 5.97 -0.90
CA ASN A 78 9.71 5.78 -2.35
C ASN A 78 8.59 6.63 -2.97
N VAL A 79 7.39 6.61 -2.38
CA VAL A 79 6.22 7.35 -2.90
C VAL A 79 5.59 8.28 -1.86
N SER A 80 6.06 8.24 -0.62
CA SER A 80 5.48 8.93 0.52
C SER A 80 6.48 9.81 1.26
N VAL A 81 5.96 10.64 2.13
CA VAL A 81 6.70 11.30 3.20
C VAL A 81 6.23 10.69 4.51
N ARG A 82 7.14 10.07 5.25
CA ARG A 82 6.86 9.43 6.54
C ARG A 82 7.08 10.38 7.68
N ILE A 83 6.10 10.46 8.57
CA ILE A 83 6.20 11.15 9.86
C ILE A 83 5.85 10.19 10.99
N LEU A 84 6.26 10.52 12.20
CA LEU A 84 5.80 9.87 13.42
C LEU A 84 4.78 10.79 14.11
N LEU A 85 3.56 10.33 14.27
CA LEU A 85 2.49 11.06 14.94
C LEU A 85 1.90 10.17 16.04
N GLU A 86 2.04 10.60 17.30
CA GLU A 86 1.53 9.87 18.48
C GLU A 86 1.95 8.40 18.53
N GLY A 87 3.23 8.15 18.25
CA GLY A 87 3.81 6.81 18.29
C GLY A 87 3.47 5.93 17.08
N ARG A 88 2.78 6.46 16.05
CA ARG A 88 2.45 5.76 14.80
C ARG A 88 3.12 6.40 13.60
N PHE A 89 3.53 5.55 12.67
CA PHE A 89 4.00 6.03 11.38
C PHE A 89 2.81 6.39 10.48
N ILE A 90 2.87 7.59 9.91
CA ILE A 90 1.93 8.08 8.92
C ILE A 90 2.69 8.30 7.62
N ASP A 91 2.24 7.70 6.55
CA ASP A 91 2.79 7.86 5.21
C ASP A 91 1.89 8.80 4.39
N LEU A 92 2.38 10.00 4.11
CA LEU A 92 1.70 11.00 3.30
C LEU A 92 2.13 10.82 1.84
N VAL A 93 1.19 10.50 0.95
CA VAL A 93 1.45 10.22 -0.46
C VAL A 93 0.94 11.37 -1.33
N PRO A 94 1.79 12.34 -1.71
CA PRO A 94 1.37 13.42 -2.59
C PRO A 94 1.28 12.95 -4.04
N ALA A 95 0.17 13.27 -4.70
CA ALA A 95 -0.06 12.96 -6.10
C ALA A 95 -0.69 14.16 -6.83
N ARG A 96 -0.23 14.46 -8.04
CA ARG A 96 -0.85 15.43 -8.93
C ARG A 96 -1.68 14.69 -9.97
N ASP A 97 -2.99 14.87 -9.94
CA ASP A 97 -3.94 14.16 -10.82
C ASP A 97 -3.71 12.64 -10.87
N ASN A 98 -3.59 12.01 -9.69
CA ASN A 98 -3.30 10.58 -9.55
C ASN A 98 -1.93 10.12 -10.12
N ILE A 99 -1.02 11.05 -10.38
CA ILE A 99 0.36 10.76 -10.74
C ILE A 99 1.25 11.07 -9.53
N LEU A 100 1.98 10.07 -9.06
CA LEU A 100 2.89 10.18 -7.93
C LEU A 100 4.34 9.96 -8.36
N TRP A 101 5.27 10.44 -7.53
CA TRP A 101 6.70 10.26 -7.73
C TRP A 101 7.19 9.00 -7.05
N GLN A 102 8.00 8.20 -7.75
CA GLN A 102 8.70 7.05 -7.22
C GLN A 102 10.19 7.37 -7.09
N ALA A 103 10.61 7.82 -5.92
CA ALA A 103 11.98 8.27 -5.67
C ALA A 103 13.03 7.18 -5.93
N ARG A 104 12.73 5.91 -5.59
CA ARG A 104 13.63 4.77 -5.80
C ARG A 104 13.95 4.53 -7.28
N PHE A 105 12.99 4.77 -8.16
CA PHE A 105 13.11 4.48 -9.59
C PHE A 105 13.33 5.74 -10.42
N ASN A 106 13.37 6.92 -9.78
CA ASN A 106 13.49 8.22 -10.42
C ASN A 106 12.47 8.40 -11.56
N THR A 107 11.21 8.02 -11.32
CA THR A 107 10.13 8.03 -12.30
C THR A 107 8.79 8.37 -11.67
N TRP A 108 7.78 8.55 -12.50
CA TRP A 108 6.41 8.77 -12.06
C TRP A 108 5.55 7.54 -12.30
N LEU A 109 4.50 7.40 -11.49
CA LEU A 109 3.53 6.31 -11.56
C LEU A 109 2.11 6.87 -11.55
N LYS A 110 1.33 6.52 -12.56
CA LYS A 110 -0.12 6.76 -12.54
C LYS A 110 -0.79 5.70 -11.66
N THR A 111 -1.65 6.16 -10.75
CA THR A 111 -2.38 5.30 -9.83
C THR A 111 -3.87 5.67 -9.79
N ASN A 112 -4.69 4.80 -9.23
CA ASN A 112 -6.07 5.11 -8.86
C ASN A 112 -6.37 4.40 -7.54
N VAL A 113 -6.14 5.11 -6.44
CA VAL A 113 -6.27 4.58 -5.08
C VAL A 113 -7.69 4.06 -4.82
N ALA A 114 -8.74 4.77 -5.29
CA ALA A 114 -10.12 4.34 -5.11
C ALA A 114 -10.40 3.00 -5.83
N LYS A 115 -9.83 2.80 -7.02
CA LYS A 115 -9.96 1.52 -7.76
C LYS A 115 -9.21 0.39 -7.05
N GLN A 116 -8.01 0.66 -6.51
CA GLN A 116 -7.26 -0.33 -5.74
C GLN A 116 -8.00 -0.72 -4.45
N ILE A 117 -8.58 0.25 -3.74
CA ILE A 117 -9.36 0.00 -2.53
C ILE A 117 -10.57 -0.90 -2.86
N ARG A 118 -11.37 -0.53 -3.85
CA ARG A 118 -12.52 -1.33 -4.27
C ARG A 118 -12.11 -2.74 -4.68
N TYR A 119 -11.09 -2.89 -5.51
CA TYR A 119 -10.62 -4.18 -5.97
C TYR A 119 -10.29 -5.15 -4.83
N VAL A 120 -9.68 -4.65 -3.75
CA VAL A 120 -9.36 -5.47 -2.58
C VAL A 120 -10.61 -5.71 -1.72
N ARG A 121 -11.39 -4.67 -1.41
CA ARG A 121 -12.58 -4.80 -0.56
C ARG A 121 -13.65 -5.70 -1.16
N ASP A 122 -13.87 -5.58 -2.48
CA ASP A 122 -14.90 -6.33 -3.20
C ASP A 122 -14.47 -7.77 -3.52
N SER A 123 -13.23 -8.15 -3.20
CA SER A 123 -12.72 -9.50 -3.44
C SER A 123 -13.37 -10.58 -2.56
N GLY A 124 -13.88 -10.20 -1.39
CA GLY A 124 -14.40 -11.13 -0.39
C GLY A 124 -13.33 -12.02 0.26
N LEU A 125 -12.03 -11.60 0.21
CA LEU A 125 -10.87 -12.38 0.67
C LEU A 125 -10.05 -11.63 1.74
N ILE A 126 -10.72 -10.82 2.57
CA ILE A 126 -10.05 -9.98 3.57
C ILE A 126 -9.35 -10.84 4.63
N ASP A 127 -10.00 -11.91 5.11
CA ASP A 127 -9.46 -12.77 6.15
C ASP A 127 -8.23 -13.55 5.66
N GLU A 128 -8.22 -13.99 4.40
CA GLU A 128 -7.07 -14.66 3.76
C GLU A 128 -5.90 -13.68 3.57
N ILE A 129 -6.20 -12.44 3.22
CA ILE A 129 -5.17 -11.38 3.15
C ILE A 129 -4.56 -11.13 4.52
N LEU A 130 -5.37 -11.03 5.57
CA LEU A 130 -4.90 -10.85 6.95
C LEU A 130 -4.07 -12.06 7.40
N ALA A 131 -4.53 -13.28 7.11
CA ALA A 131 -3.79 -14.51 7.41
C ALA A 131 -2.41 -14.51 6.72
N LEU A 132 -2.32 -14.13 5.45
CA LEU A 132 -1.05 -14.03 4.74
C LEU A 132 -0.15 -12.94 5.32
N LYS A 133 -0.70 -11.80 5.74
CA LYS A 133 0.07 -10.73 6.40
C LYS A 133 0.66 -11.18 7.73
N ILE A 134 -0.10 -11.95 8.53
CA ILE A 134 0.38 -12.55 9.78
C ILE A 134 1.48 -13.58 9.49
N TRP A 135 1.29 -14.45 8.51
CA TRP A 135 2.28 -15.43 8.09
C TRP A 135 3.59 -14.77 7.63
N ARG A 136 3.51 -13.74 6.78
CA ARG A 136 4.66 -12.92 6.37
C ARG A 136 5.44 -12.38 7.56
N ARG A 137 4.72 -11.80 8.56
CA ARG A 137 5.31 -11.20 9.75
C ARG A 137 6.05 -12.25 10.59
N ARG A 138 5.44 -13.42 10.80
CA ARG A 138 6.05 -14.54 11.55
C ARG A 138 7.35 -15.04 10.92
N HIS A 139 7.50 -14.89 9.62
CA HIS A 139 8.66 -15.37 8.87
C HIS A 139 9.61 -14.25 8.42
N ALA A 140 9.37 -13.02 8.89
CA ALA A 140 10.17 -11.84 8.53
C ALA A 140 10.41 -11.69 7.01
N LEU A 141 9.42 -12.05 6.18
CA LEU A 141 9.56 -12.03 4.73
C LEU A 141 9.42 -10.62 4.19
N ARG A 142 10.28 -10.27 3.23
CA ARG A 142 10.08 -9.09 2.41
C ARG A 142 9.01 -9.40 1.37
N PHE A 143 7.78 -9.04 1.67
CA PHE A 143 6.64 -9.25 0.78
C PHE A 143 5.72 -8.03 0.88
N PRO A 144 5.76 -7.11 -0.10
CA PRO A 144 4.98 -5.86 -0.09
C PRO A 144 3.49 -6.12 0.09
N SER A 145 2.82 -5.33 0.94
CA SER A 145 1.42 -5.57 1.31
C SER A 145 0.48 -5.59 0.10
N PHE A 146 0.64 -4.66 -0.84
CA PHE A 146 -0.21 -4.65 -2.03
C PHE A 146 0.03 -5.87 -2.94
N LEU A 147 1.27 -6.33 -3.05
CA LEU A 147 1.57 -7.56 -3.80
C LEU A 147 0.97 -8.80 -3.12
N MET A 148 0.94 -8.87 -1.79
CA MET A 148 0.25 -9.94 -1.07
C MET A 148 -1.26 -9.94 -1.34
N GLU A 149 -1.89 -8.77 -1.30
CA GLU A 149 -3.31 -8.61 -1.61
C GLU A 149 -3.62 -9.13 -3.02
N LEU A 150 -2.81 -8.76 -4.01
CA LEU A 150 -2.95 -9.25 -5.39
C LEU A 150 -2.69 -10.74 -5.51
N ALA A 151 -1.71 -11.30 -4.79
CA ALA A 151 -1.41 -12.73 -4.80
C ALA A 151 -2.59 -13.56 -4.25
N VAL A 152 -3.20 -13.11 -3.16
CA VAL A 152 -4.39 -13.76 -2.58
C VAL A 152 -5.55 -13.73 -3.57
N ILE A 153 -5.88 -12.56 -4.11
CA ILE A 153 -7.01 -12.38 -5.05
C ILE A 153 -6.79 -13.15 -6.36
N HIS A 154 -5.54 -13.30 -6.79
CA HIS A 154 -5.20 -14.09 -7.96
C HIS A 154 -5.35 -15.61 -7.72
N ALA A 155 -4.92 -16.09 -6.55
CA ALA A 155 -4.84 -17.51 -6.24
C ALA A 155 -6.15 -18.12 -5.75
N LEU A 156 -7.03 -17.32 -5.14
CA LEU A 156 -8.17 -17.82 -4.37
C LEU A 156 -9.52 -17.35 -4.95
N LYS A 157 -10.57 -18.05 -4.52
CA LYS A 157 -11.97 -17.67 -4.78
C LYS A 157 -12.69 -17.55 -3.43
N PRO A 158 -13.55 -16.52 -3.24
CA PRO A 158 -14.24 -16.32 -1.97
C PRO A 158 -15.20 -17.49 -1.64
N ASN A 159 -15.70 -17.49 -0.39
CA ASN A 159 -16.72 -18.43 0.10
C ASN A 159 -16.25 -19.89 0.21
N ARG A 160 -15.03 -20.10 0.66
CA ARG A 160 -14.48 -21.40 1.05
C ARG A 160 -13.90 -21.36 2.45
N PRO A 161 -13.78 -22.51 3.17
CA PRO A 161 -13.12 -22.55 4.48
C PRO A 161 -11.71 -21.97 4.43
N ILE A 162 -11.36 -21.16 5.42
CA ILE A 162 -10.09 -20.42 5.44
C ILE A 162 -8.87 -21.36 5.49
N GLU A 163 -9.00 -22.53 6.13
CA GLU A 163 -7.93 -23.54 6.20
C GLU A 163 -7.59 -24.09 4.83
N GLU A 164 -8.61 -24.42 4.03
CA GLU A 164 -8.44 -24.91 2.65
C GLU A 164 -7.86 -23.82 1.76
N GLN A 165 -8.37 -22.61 1.91
CA GLN A 165 -7.91 -21.42 1.19
C GLN A 165 -6.44 -21.14 1.49
N PHE A 166 -6.06 -21.17 2.77
CA PHE A 166 -4.68 -20.86 3.16
C PHE A 166 -3.71 -21.94 2.66
N THR A 167 -4.10 -23.22 2.69
CA THR A 167 -3.32 -24.32 2.09
C THR A 167 -3.16 -24.12 0.58
N SER A 168 -4.24 -23.76 -0.12
CA SER A 168 -4.21 -23.48 -1.57
C SER A 168 -3.32 -22.28 -1.89
N LEU A 169 -3.36 -21.22 -1.06
CA LEU A 169 -2.51 -20.05 -1.18
C LEU A 169 -1.03 -20.42 -1.00
N LEU A 170 -0.69 -21.20 0.03
CA LEU A 170 0.68 -21.67 0.24
C LEU A 170 1.17 -22.50 -0.95
N ARG A 171 0.33 -23.33 -1.53
CA ARG A 171 0.66 -24.10 -2.75
C ARG A 171 0.96 -23.17 -3.93
N PHE A 172 0.11 -22.16 -4.18
CA PHE A 172 0.37 -21.15 -5.19
C PHE A 172 1.69 -20.42 -4.94
N LEU A 173 1.96 -19.99 -3.70
CA LEU A 173 3.21 -19.32 -3.35
C LEU A 173 4.43 -20.21 -3.54
N ALA A 174 4.29 -21.53 -3.31
CA ALA A 174 5.37 -22.50 -3.43
C ALA A 174 5.70 -22.84 -4.89
N THR A 175 4.75 -22.75 -5.82
CA THR A 175 4.88 -23.24 -7.21
C THR A 175 4.86 -22.11 -8.22
N ASP A 176 3.77 -21.35 -8.31
CA ASP A 176 3.47 -20.48 -9.43
C ASP A 176 3.88 -19.02 -9.20
N PHE A 177 3.81 -18.56 -7.94
CA PHE A 177 4.07 -17.15 -7.58
C PHE A 177 5.40 -16.62 -8.10
N PRO A 178 6.56 -17.35 -8.07
CA PRO A 178 7.84 -16.81 -8.54
C PRO A 178 7.80 -16.30 -9.98
N THR A 179 7.01 -16.93 -10.84
CA THR A 179 6.89 -16.60 -12.26
C THR A 179 5.61 -15.84 -12.61
N THR A 180 4.67 -15.75 -11.67
CA THR A 180 3.39 -15.08 -11.91
C THR A 180 3.56 -13.57 -12.00
N ARG A 181 3.04 -13.01 -13.08
CA ARG A 181 3.01 -11.57 -13.29
C ARG A 181 1.73 -10.97 -12.73
N LEU A 182 1.83 -10.25 -11.61
CA LEU A 182 0.72 -9.58 -10.94
C LEU A 182 0.71 -8.10 -11.28
N LEU A 183 -0.39 -7.64 -11.87
CA LEU A 183 -0.56 -6.27 -12.34
C LEU A 183 -1.40 -5.44 -11.37
N ASP A 184 -1.13 -4.14 -11.31
CA ASP A 184 -1.99 -3.19 -10.61
C ASP A 184 -3.35 -3.09 -11.33
N PRO A 185 -4.48 -3.39 -10.66
CA PRO A 185 -5.80 -3.29 -11.27
C PRO A 185 -6.15 -1.86 -11.72
N ALA A 186 -5.45 -0.85 -11.18
CA ALA A 186 -5.63 0.54 -11.55
C ALA A 186 -4.75 0.99 -12.73
N ASN A 187 -3.67 0.25 -13.01
CA ASN A 187 -2.71 0.58 -14.06
C ASN A 187 -2.00 -0.70 -14.57
N SER A 188 -2.46 -1.25 -15.67
CA SER A 188 -1.92 -2.49 -16.25
C SER A 188 -0.45 -2.40 -16.67
N ASN A 189 0.12 -1.20 -16.81
CA ASN A 189 1.54 -1.01 -17.07
C ASN A 189 2.39 -1.13 -15.79
N ASN A 190 1.76 -1.13 -14.61
CA ASN A 190 2.45 -1.30 -13.34
C ASN A 190 2.46 -2.79 -12.95
N VAL A 191 3.59 -3.45 -13.13
CA VAL A 191 3.81 -4.84 -12.73
C VAL A 191 4.21 -4.87 -11.27
N VAL A 192 3.26 -5.11 -10.38
CA VAL A 192 3.49 -5.06 -8.93
C VAL A 192 4.42 -6.20 -8.46
N SER A 193 4.42 -7.35 -9.16
CA SER A 193 5.34 -8.45 -8.86
C SER A 193 6.82 -8.11 -9.08
N ASP A 194 7.12 -7.05 -9.85
CA ASP A 194 8.51 -6.59 -10.08
C ASP A 194 9.06 -5.75 -8.89
N LEU A 195 8.24 -5.50 -7.86
CA LEU A 195 8.72 -4.94 -6.59
C LEU A 195 9.63 -5.90 -5.81
N LEU A 196 9.60 -7.20 -6.16
CA LEU A 196 10.48 -8.23 -5.62
C LEU A 196 11.48 -8.69 -6.69
N THR A 197 12.71 -8.91 -6.25
CA THR A 197 13.71 -9.63 -7.04
C THR A 197 13.35 -11.11 -7.14
N GLU A 198 13.93 -11.82 -8.11
CA GLU A 198 13.76 -13.28 -8.24
C GLU A 198 14.17 -14.02 -6.96
N VAL A 199 15.28 -13.60 -6.32
CA VAL A 199 15.75 -14.20 -5.07
C VAL A 199 14.72 -14.05 -3.95
N GLU A 200 14.09 -12.89 -3.84
CA GLU A 200 13.03 -12.64 -2.84
C GLU A 200 11.77 -13.47 -3.11
N LYS A 201 11.37 -13.60 -4.38
CA LYS A 201 10.25 -14.46 -4.79
C LYS A 201 10.54 -15.94 -4.46
N LEU A 202 11.75 -16.41 -4.77
CA LEU A 202 12.19 -17.77 -4.44
C LEU A 202 12.28 -18.00 -2.93
N HIS A 203 12.68 -17.00 -2.15
CA HIS A 203 12.70 -17.09 -0.69
C HIS A 203 11.27 -17.31 -0.14
N ILE A 204 10.29 -16.54 -0.62
CA ILE A 204 8.88 -16.72 -0.26
C ILE A 204 8.39 -18.13 -0.64
N SER A 205 8.70 -18.56 -1.87
CA SER A 205 8.32 -19.90 -2.38
C SER A 205 8.88 -21.04 -1.53
N ARG A 206 10.20 -20.98 -1.20
CA ARG A 206 10.83 -21.98 -0.32
C ARG A 206 10.17 -22.01 1.05
N LYS A 207 9.86 -20.82 1.60
CA LYS A 207 9.19 -20.73 2.90
C LYS A 207 7.78 -21.31 2.87
N ALA A 208 7.00 -21.04 1.84
CA ALA A 208 5.66 -21.61 1.68
C ALA A 208 5.71 -23.15 1.57
N ARG A 209 6.68 -23.67 0.83
CA ARG A 209 6.88 -25.13 0.63
C ARG A 209 7.13 -25.90 1.92
N MET A 210 7.67 -25.25 2.96
CA MET A 210 7.91 -25.89 4.27
C MET A 210 6.62 -26.17 5.07
N TYR A 211 5.46 -25.67 4.61
CA TYR A 211 4.16 -25.79 5.28
C TYR A 211 3.14 -26.58 4.47
N LEU A 212 3.58 -27.23 3.40
CA LEU A 212 2.79 -28.17 2.58
C LEU A 212 3.14 -29.62 2.88
#